data_1f07d13008e25fb69a771f7e3965afc8
#
_entry.id   1f07d13008e25fb69a771f7e3965afc8
#
_cell.length_a   1.000
_cell.length_b   1.000
_cell.length_c   1.000
_cell.angle_alpha   90.00
_cell.angle_beta   90.00
_cell.angle_gamma   90.00
#
_symmetry.space_group_name_H-M   'P 1'
#
loop_
_entity.id
_entity.type
_entity.pdbx_description
1 polymer ?
#
loop_
_entity_poly.entity_id
_entity_poly.type
_entity_poly.pdbx_seq_one_letter_code
_entity_poly.pdbx_strand_id
1 'polypeptide(L)'
;MWDPDVYLAFADHRSRPFYDLLSRVGAKQARRVVDLGCGPGHLTKYLARRWPDATIEAVDSSPEMVAAAKERGIAAVVGDLRDWKPKPDTDVVVCNAALHWVPEHTDLLGRWARELAPGSWIAVQIPGNFETPSHATVRALARREPYAKLMRDIPFRVGAVVQPPMNYANLLLDAGCKVDVWESTYLHQLTGENPVLEWITGTALVPVRERLDDEGWEQFRQELIPLLDDAYPPRADGTTIFPFRRVFIVAEVGGARRSGA
;
A
#
# COMPACT_ATOMS: atom_id res chain seq x y z
N MET A 1 16.90 0.86 2.01
CA MET A 1 16.56 -0.39 2.73
C MET A 1 15.35 -0.12 3.63
N TRP A 2 14.34 -0.98 3.61
CA TRP A 2 13.13 -0.82 4.45
C TRP A 2 13.43 -1.18 5.90
N ASP A 3 13.14 -0.26 6.82
CA ASP A 3 13.27 -0.48 8.26
C ASP A 3 11.90 -0.85 8.85
N PRO A 4 11.73 -2.09 9.35
CA PRO A 4 10.47 -2.56 9.91
C PRO A 4 10.01 -1.78 11.15
N ASP A 5 10.93 -1.28 11.98
CA ASP A 5 10.61 -0.60 13.23
C ASP A 5 10.09 0.81 12.96
N VAL A 6 10.70 1.55 12.05
CA VAL A 6 10.20 2.85 11.57
C VAL A 6 8.83 2.70 10.90
N TYR A 7 8.64 1.60 10.14
CA TYR A 7 7.34 1.31 9.52
C TYR A 7 6.25 1.02 10.56
N LEU A 8 6.57 0.34 11.65
CA LEU A 8 5.63 -0.06 12.70
C LEU A 8 5.32 1.07 13.71
N ALA A 9 6.09 2.14 13.76
CA ALA A 9 5.83 3.29 14.64
C ALA A 9 4.40 3.88 14.48
N PHE A 10 3.78 3.68 13.31
CA PHE A 10 2.41 4.11 13.01
C PHE A 10 1.47 2.93 12.72
N ALA A 11 1.69 1.76 13.35
CA ALA A 11 0.98 0.52 13.05
C ALA A 11 -0.54 0.64 13.19
N ASP A 12 -1.04 1.31 14.22
CA ASP A 12 -2.48 1.48 14.45
C ASP A 12 -3.16 2.26 13.32
N HIS A 13 -2.55 3.34 12.87
CA HIS A 13 -3.05 4.14 11.75
C HIS A 13 -2.97 3.41 10.41
N ARG A 14 -1.99 2.52 10.24
CA ARG A 14 -1.79 1.73 9.02
C ARG A 14 -2.62 0.46 9.00
N SER A 15 -3.05 -0.03 10.15
CA SER A 15 -3.84 -1.26 10.27
C SER A 15 -5.32 -1.06 9.99
N ARG A 16 -5.91 0.10 10.36
CA ARG A 16 -7.33 0.40 10.15
C ARG A 16 -7.78 0.18 8.70
N PRO A 17 -7.08 0.68 7.65
CA PRO A 17 -7.47 0.44 6.26
C PRO A 17 -7.51 -1.04 5.87
N PHE A 18 -6.67 -1.87 6.47
CA PHE A 18 -6.69 -3.31 6.24
C PHE A 18 -7.98 -3.94 6.78
N TYR A 19 -8.44 -3.52 7.96
CA TYR A 19 -9.71 -4.02 8.51
C TYR A 19 -10.90 -3.53 7.70
N ASP A 20 -10.89 -2.25 7.28
CA ASP A 20 -11.94 -1.68 6.44
C ASP A 20 -12.03 -2.45 5.11
N LEU A 21 -10.87 -2.78 4.48
CA LEU A 21 -10.79 -3.62 3.29
C LEU A 21 -11.41 -5.01 3.53
N LEU A 22 -10.92 -5.70 4.55
CA LEU A 22 -11.37 -7.07 4.82
C LEU A 22 -12.85 -7.15 5.17
N SER A 23 -13.42 -6.12 5.82
CA SER A 23 -14.84 -6.10 6.18
C SER A 23 -15.78 -6.29 4.98
N ARG A 24 -15.30 -5.96 3.77
CA ARG A 24 -16.07 -6.08 2.52
C ARG A 24 -15.84 -7.39 1.77
N VAL A 25 -14.89 -8.23 2.20
CA VAL A 25 -14.69 -9.56 1.62
C VAL A 25 -15.76 -10.51 2.12
N GLY A 26 -16.60 -11.02 1.21
CA GLY A 26 -17.76 -11.86 1.55
C GLY A 26 -17.46 -13.34 1.77
N ALA A 27 -16.21 -13.79 1.55
CA ALA A 27 -15.81 -15.18 1.76
C ALA A 27 -15.94 -15.56 3.26
N LYS A 28 -16.92 -16.42 3.56
CA LYS A 28 -17.15 -16.93 4.92
C LYS A 28 -16.14 -18.01 5.30
N GLN A 29 -15.71 -18.80 4.32
CA GLN A 29 -14.69 -19.84 4.42
C GLN A 29 -13.73 -19.68 3.27
N ALA A 30 -12.51 -20.14 3.43
CA ALA A 30 -11.50 -20.15 2.39
C ALA A 30 -10.58 -21.36 2.59
N ARG A 31 -10.15 -21.98 1.47
CA ARG A 31 -9.16 -23.06 1.46
C ARG A 31 -7.75 -22.50 1.49
N ARG A 32 -7.52 -21.44 0.72
CA ARG A 32 -6.25 -20.72 0.65
C ARG A 32 -6.49 -19.22 0.58
N VAL A 33 -5.75 -18.50 1.42
CA VAL A 33 -5.70 -17.03 1.45
C VAL A 33 -4.27 -16.60 1.18
N VAL A 34 -4.09 -15.68 0.26
CA VAL A 34 -2.78 -15.18 -0.13
C VAL A 34 -2.63 -13.71 0.24
N ASP A 35 -1.53 -13.37 0.90
CA ASP A 35 -1.15 -11.99 1.28
C ASP A 35 0.04 -11.56 0.41
N LEU A 36 -0.22 -10.75 -0.60
CA LEU A 36 0.77 -10.26 -1.56
C LEU A 36 1.30 -8.89 -1.12
N GLY A 37 2.60 -8.82 -0.84
CA GLY A 37 3.23 -7.68 -0.19
C GLY A 37 2.93 -7.68 1.31
N CYS A 38 3.14 -8.83 1.97
CA CYS A 38 2.79 -9.05 3.38
C CYS A 38 3.60 -8.19 4.36
N GLY A 39 4.69 -7.58 3.91
CA GLY A 39 5.60 -6.82 4.75
C GLY A 39 6.11 -7.66 5.93
N PRO A 40 6.23 -7.09 7.13
CA PRO A 40 6.69 -7.80 8.32
C PRO A 40 5.64 -8.76 8.91
N GLY A 41 4.54 -9.06 8.23
CA GLY A 41 3.56 -10.08 8.56
C GLY A 41 2.62 -9.77 9.74
N HIS A 42 2.65 -8.56 10.28
CA HIS A 42 1.82 -8.21 11.44
C HIS A 42 0.31 -8.27 11.12
N LEU A 43 -0.10 -7.92 9.89
CA LEU A 43 -1.50 -8.00 9.43
C LEU A 43 -1.88 -9.39 8.93
N THR A 44 -0.94 -10.18 8.42
CA THR A 44 -1.17 -11.55 7.95
C THR A 44 -1.76 -12.44 9.03
N LYS A 45 -1.43 -12.21 10.31
CA LYS A 45 -2.02 -12.92 11.44
C LYS A 45 -3.56 -12.80 11.52
N TYR A 46 -4.11 -11.69 11.04
CA TYR A 46 -5.56 -11.49 11.02
C TYR A 46 -6.25 -12.34 9.96
N LEU A 47 -5.57 -12.60 8.85
CA LEU A 47 -6.07 -13.52 7.83
C LEU A 47 -6.22 -14.93 8.39
N ALA A 48 -5.22 -15.43 9.13
CA ALA A 48 -5.27 -16.72 9.79
C ALA A 48 -6.38 -16.78 10.86
N ARG A 49 -6.65 -15.69 11.57
CA ARG A 49 -7.77 -15.64 12.54
C ARG A 49 -9.14 -15.63 11.86
N ARG A 50 -9.26 -14.93 10.75
CA ARG A 50 -10.52 -14.83 10.00
C ARG A 50 -10.87 -16.13 9.28
N TRP A 51 -9.86 -16.85 8.76
CA TRP A 51 -10.01 -18.11 8.06
C TRP A 51 -9.10 -19.17 8.69
N PRO A 52 -9.48 -19.71 9.85
CA PRO A 52 -8.61 -20.58 10.65
C PRO A 52 -8.27 -21.90 9.95
N ASP A 53 -9.12 -22.35 9.04
CA ASP A 53 -8.94 -23.59 8.28
C ASP A 53 -8.19 -23.39 6.97
N ALA A 54 -7.86 -22.13 6.61
CA ALA A 54 -7.21 -21.83 5.35
C ALA A 54 -5.69 -22.01 5.43
N THR A 55 -5.11 -22.43 4.32
CA THR A 55 -3.67 -22.27 4.10
C THR A 55 -3.38 -20.79 3.86
N ILE A 56 -2.58 -20.17 4.72
CA ILE A 56 -2.12 -18.79 4.53
C ILE A 56 -0.80 -18.81 3.77
N GLU A 57 -0.79 -18.17 2.60
CA GLU A 57 0.41 -17.93 1.80
C GLU A 57 0.76 -16.44 1.90
N ALA A 58 2.02 -16.13 2.25
CA ALA A 58 2.49 -14.75 2.40
C ALA A 58 3.72 -14.54 1.54
N VAL A 59 3.72 -13.47 0.75
CA VAL A 59 4.79 -13.15 -0.22
C VAL A 59 5.18 -11.70 -0.06
N ASP A 60 6.48 -11.42 -0.01
CA ASP A 60 7.02 -10.07 -0.10
C ASP A 60 8.33 -10.07 -0.90
N SER A 61 8.63 -9.00 -1.60
CA SER A 61 9.85 -8.89 -2.40
C SER A 61 11.09 -8.55 -1.57
N SER A 62 10.93 -8.00 -0.35
CA SER A 62 12.04 -7.66 0.55
C SER A 62 12.41 -8.85 1.44
N PRO A 63 13.68 -9.34 1.34
CA PRO A 63 14.20 -10.35 2.25
C PRO A 63 14.11 -9.96 3.72
N GLU A 64 14.30 -8.67 4.06
CA GLU A 64 14.23 -8.13 5.41
C GLU A 64 12.80 -8.21 5.96
N MET A 65 11.80 -7.85 5.15
CA MET A 65 10.40 -7.98 5.53
C MET A 65 9.99 -9.43 5.74
N VAL A 66 10.44 -10.32 4.86
CA VAL A 66 10.19 -11.77 4.99
C VAL A 66 10.86 -12.33 6.24
N ALA A 67 12.08 -11.92 6.57
CA ALA A 67 12.75 -12.31 7.80
C ALA A 67 11.94 -11.88 9.04
N ALA A 68 11.52 -10.60 9.09
CA ALA A 68 10.69 -10.08 10.17
C ALA A 68 9.31 -10.77 10.26
N ALA A 69 8.72 -11.17 9.14
CA ALA A 69 7.48 -11.95 9.13
C ALA A 69 7.67 -13.35 9.72
N LYS A 70 8.78 -14.02 9.38
CA LYS A 70 9.13 -15.35 9.93
C LYS A 70 9.38 -15.30 11.42
N GLU A 71 10.03 -14.28 11.96
CA GLU A 71 10.19 -14.06 13.40
C GLU A 71 8.85 -13.93 14.13
N ARG A 72 7.81 -13.45 13.42
CA ARG A 72 6.43 -13.37 13.93
C ARG A 72 5.62 -14.65 13.73
N GLY A 73 6.26 -15.72 13.23
CA GLY A 73 5.62 -17.01 13.00
C GLY A 73 4.79 -17.09 11.71
N ILE A 74 5.02 -16.19 10.75
CA ILE A 74 4.38 -16.25 9.44
C ILE A 74 5.29 -16.99 8.46
N ALA A 75 4.75 -17.99 7.76
CA ALA A 75 5.47 -18.73 6.71
C ALA A 75 5.57 -17.89 5.41
N ALA A 76 6.26 -16.76 5.49
CA ALA A 76 6.45 -15.87 4.35
C ALA A 76 7.60 -16.34 3.44
N VAL A 77 7.47 -16.06 2.15
CA VAL A 77 8.49 -16.34 1.13
C VAL A 77 8.89 -15.07 0.39
N VAL A 78 10.17 -14.99 0.00
CA VAL A 78 10.65 -13.91 -0.87
C VAL A 78 10.13 -14.18 -2.29
N GLY A 79 9.44 -13.21 -2.86
CA GLY A 79 8.89 -13.33 -4.21
C GLY A 79 8.31 -12.02 -4.73
N ASP A 80 8.30 -11.88 -6.04
CA ASP A 80 7.67 -10.73 -6.69
C ASP A 80 6.19 -11.03 -6.95
N LEU A 81 5.32 -10.14 -6.55
CA LEU A 81 3.88 -10.29 -6.76
C LEU A 81 3.48 -10.27 -8.26
N ARG A 82 4.39 -9.77 -9.14
CA ARG A 82 4.22 -9.83 -10.60
C ARG A 82 4.29 -11.25 -11.14
N ASP A 83 5.10 -12.11 -10.50
CA ASP A 83 5.33 -13.50 -10.89
C ASP A 83 4.34 -14.46 -10.22
N TRP A 84 3.61 -13.97 -9.21
CA TRP A 84 2.65 -14.80 -8.49
C TRP A 84 1.49 -15.24 -9.41
N LYS A 85 1.10 -16.51 -9.26
CA LYS A 85 -0.03 -17.13 -9.97
C LYS A 85 -0.95 -17.82 -8.97
N PRO A 86 -2.27 -17.72 -9.15
CA PRO A 86 -3.21 -18.40 -8.29
C PRO A 86 -3.10 -19.94 -8.41
N LYS A 87 -3.26 -20.61 -7.28
CA LYS A 87 -3.44 -22.05 -7.23
C LYS A 87 -4.94 -22.38 -7.35
N PRO A 88 -5.31 -23.62 -7.76
CA PRO A 88 -6.72 -23.99 -7.94
C PRO A 88 -7.59 -23.87 -6.69
N ASP A 89 -6.98 -23.86 -5.51
CA ASP A 89 -7.62 -23.71 -4.20
C ASP A 89 -7.51 -22.27 -3.63
N THR A 90 -7.04 -21.29 -4.43
CA THR A 90 -6.96 -19.89 -3.99
C THR A 90 -8.34 -19.26 -3.97
N ASP A 91 -8.86 -18.99 -2.79
CA ASP A 91 -10.18 -18.39 -2.60
C ASP A 91 -10.16 -16.90 -2.29
N VAL A 92 -9.06 -16.40 -1.68
CA VAL A 92 -8.91 -14.98 -1.36
C VAL A 92 -7.49 -14.52 -1.64
N VAL A 93 -7.37 -13.41 -2.36
CA VAL A 93 -6.12 -12.67 -2.56
C VAL A 93 -6.23 -11.32 -1.89
N VAL A 94 -5.30 -11.02 -1.01
CA VAL A 94 -5.19 -9.72 -0.33
C VAL A 94 -3.89 -9.06 -0.77
N CYS A 95 -3.96 -7.76 -1.10
CA CYS A 95 -2.79 -6.94 -1.41
C CYS A 95 -2.96 -5.55 -0.78
N ASN A 96 -2.41 -5.39 0.42
CA ASN A 96 -2.58 -4.14 1.17
C ASN A 96 -1.32 -3.27 1.12
N ALA A 97 -1.44 -2.08 0.55
CA ALA A 97 -0.39 -1.09 0.43
C ALA A 97 0.91 -1.60 -0.27
N ALA A 98 0.76 -2.50 -1.25
CA ALA A 98 1.87 -3.04 -2.02
C ALA A 98 1.72 -2.80 -3.53
N LEU A 99 0.51 -2.89 -4.08
CA LEU A 99 0.29 -2.89 -5.53
C LEU A 99 0.70 -1.60 -6.23
N HIS A 100 0.72 -0.46 -5.52
CA HIS A 100 1.20 0.82 -6.07
C HIS A 100 2.71 0.86 -6.37
N TRP A 101 3.46 -0.15 -5.97
CA TRP A 101 4.87 -0.30 -6.34
C TRP A 101 5.05 -0.87 -7.74
N VAL A 102 4.00 -1.41 -8.34
CA VAL A 102 4.00 -2.01 -9.67
C VAL A 102 3.37 -1.05 -10.68
N PRO A 103 4.12 -0.50 -11.64
CA PRO A 103 3.59 0.43 -12.65
C PRO A 103 2.42 -0.17 -13.43
N GLU A 104 2.52 -1.46 -13.80
CA GLU A 104 1.53 -2.21 -14.58
C GLU A 104 0.47 -2.94 -13.70
N HIS A 105 0.20 -2.40 -12.52
CA HIS A 105 -0.69 -3.03 -11.53
C HIS A 105 -2.13 -3.24 -12.03
N THR A 106 -2.60 -2.43 -12.98
CA THR A 106 -3.92 -2.62 -13.60
C THR A 106 -3.97 -3.89 -14.43
N ASP A 107 -2.92 -4.16 -15.21
CA ASP A 107 -2.82 -5.39 -16.02
C ASP A 107 -2.73 -6.61 -15.11
N LEU A 108 -1.97 -6.48 -14.03
CA LEU A 108 -1.82 -7.52 -13.01
C LEU A 108 -3.15 -7.83 -12.32
N LEU A 109 -3.91 -6.80 -11.92
CA LEU A 109 -5.22 -6.95 -11.32
C LEU A 109 -6.21 -7.62 -12.27
N GLY A 110 -6.23 -7.22 -13.55
CA GLY A 110 -7.03 -7.84 -14.59
C GLY A 110 -6.62 -9.29 -14.87
N ARG A 111 -5.33 -9.61 -14.77
CA ARG A 111 -4.84 -10.99 -14.88
C ARG A 111 -5.35 -11.85 -13.72
N TRP A 112 -5.23 -11.40 -12.47
CA TRP A 112 -5.75 -12.13 -11.32
C TRP A 112 -7.25 -12.40 -11.43
N ALA A 113 -8.03 -11.41 -11.88
CA ALA A 113 -9.46 -11.58 -12.08
C ALA A 113 -9.83 -12.67 -13.11
N ARG A 114 -8.97 -12.87 -14.12
CA ARG A 114 -9.19 -13.91 -15.14
C ARG A 114 -8.65 -15.28 -14.76
N GLU A 115 -7.59 -15.34 -13.95
CA GLU A 115 -6.92 -16.61 -13.58
C GLU A 115 -7.50 -17.25 -12.32
N LEU A 116 -8.13 -16.47 -11.44
CA LEU A 116 -8.78 -16.98 -10.24
C LEU A 116 -10.07 -17.73 -10.57
N ALA A 117 -10.36 -18.75 -9.78
CA ALA A 117 -11.59 -19.52 -9.92
C ALA A 117 -12.83 -18.66 -9.60
N PRO A 118 -13.98 -18.92 -10.25
CA PRO A 118 -15.25 -18.29 -9.89
C PRO A 118 -15.58 -18.43 -8.39
N GLY A 119 -16.05 -17.35 -7.79
CA GLY A 119 -16.32 -17.25 -6.35
C GLY A 119 -15.11 -16.87 -5.50
N SER A 120 -13.91 -16.78 -6.08
CA SER A 120 -12.73 -16.24 -5.39
C SER A 120 -12.86 -14.73 -5.19
N TRP A 121 -12.10 -14.19 -4.22
CA TRP A 121 -12.13 -12.79 -3.87
C TRP A 121 -10.77 -12.12 -4.06
N ILE A 122 -10.78 -10.91 -4.59
CA ILE A 122 -9.63 -10.02 -4.68
C ILE A 122 -9.90 -8.85 -3.75
N ALA A 123 -8.98 -8.54 -2.85
CA ALA A 123 -9.07 -7.44 -1.92
C ALA A 123 -7.79 -6.62 -1.95
N VAL A 124 -7.85 -5.42 -2.49
CA VAL A 124 -6.69 -4.54 -2.68
C VAL A 124 -6.94 -3.19 -2.04
N GLN A 125 -5.96 -2.67 -1.30
CA GLN A 125 -5.93 -1.30 -0.83
C GLN A 125 -4.66 -0.63 -1.32
N ILE A 126 -4.79 0.59 -1.84
CA ILE A 126 -3.69 1.36 -2.41
C ILE A 126 -3.65 2.75 -1.77
N PRO A 127 -2.49 3.20 -1.21
CA PRO A 127 -2.30 4.59 -0.83
C PRO A 127 -2.46 5.51 -2.04
N GLY A 128 -3.24 6.57 -1.90
CA GLY A 128 -3.57 7.51 -2.99
C GLY A 128 -3.10 8.95 -2.74
N ASN A 129 -2.03 9.13 -1.97
CA ASN A 129 -1.57 10.44 -1.49
C ASN A 129 -0.36 11.01 -2.27
N PHE A 130 -0.03 10.48 -3.46
CA PHE A 130 1.16 10.88 -4.22
C PHE A 130 1.12 12.32 -4.73
N GLU A 131 -0.07 12.91 -4.87
CA GLU A 131 -0.26 14.31 -5.28
C GLU A 131 -0.63 15.25 -4.12
N THR A 132 -0.61 14.74 -2.88
CA THR A 132 -0.86 15.59 -1.70
C THR A 132 0.32 16.52 -1.41
N PRO A 133 0.11 17.60 -0.66
CA PRO A 133 1.17 18.58 -0.36
C PRO A 133 2.46 17.95 0.17
N SER A 134 2.40 16.94 1.03
CA SER A 134 3.59 16.27 1.57
C SER A 134 4.50 15.71 0.48
N HIS A 135 3.95 15.00 -0.51
CA HIS A 135 4.75 14.45 -1.61
C HIS A 135 5.14 15.51 -2.63
N ALA A 136 4.24 16.47 -2.91
CA ALA A 136 4.52 17.57 -3.83
C ALA A 136 5.66 18.45 -3.33
N THR A 137 5.69 18.74 -2.03
CA THR A 137 6.73 19.54 -1.37
C THR A 137 8.08 18.85 -1.40
N VAL A 138 8.14 17.53 -1.10
CA VAL A 138 9.38 16.75 -1.24
C VAL A 138 9.92 16.81 -2.65
N ARG A 139 9.07 16.62 -3.66
CA ARG A 139 9.47 16.70 -5.07
C ARG A 139 9.95 18.09 -5.47
N ALA A 140 9.28 19.13 -4.97
CA ALA A 140 9.64 20.53 -5.28
C ALA A 140 11.00 20.87 -4.67
N LEU A 141 11.26 20.49 -3.42
CA LEU A 141 12.54 20.71 -2.76
C LEU A 141 13.66 19.92 -3.43
N ALA A 142 13.44 18.66 -3.76
CA ALA A 142 14.40 17.78 -4.43
C ALA A 142 14.85 18.31 -5.83
N ARG A 143 14.07 19.21 -6.45
CA ARG A 143 14.39 19.85 -7.74
C ARG A 143 15.16 21.17 -7.61
N ARG A 144 15.39 21.65 -6.39
CA ARG A 144 16.17 22.87 -6.12
C ARG A 144 17.65 22.54 -5.93
N GLU A 145 18.54 23.49 -6.23
CA GLU A 145 19.93 23.37 -5.82
C GLU A 145 20.01 23.47 -4.28
N PRO A 146 20.88 22.71 -3.62
CA PRO A 146 21.93 21.85 -4.20
C PRO A 146 21.47 20.42 -4.56
N TYR A 147 20.23 20.04 -4.31
CA TYR A 147 19.71 18.65 -4.41
C TYR A 147 19.45 18.19 -5.85
N ALA A 148 19.11 19.10 -6.76
CA ALA A 148 18.61 18.79 -8.10
C ALA A 148 19.50 17.80 -8.88
N LYS A 149 20.83 17.96 -8.77
CA LYS A 149 21.79 17.07 -9.44
C LYS A 149 21.79 15.66 -8.87
N LEU A 150 21.72 15.53 -7.53
CA LEU A 150 21.74 14.25 -6.82
C LEU A 150 20.42 13.48 -6.96
N MET A 151 19.30 14.21 -7.10
CA MET A 151 17.95 13.67 -7.14
C MET A 151 17.39 13.45 -8.55
N ARG A 152 18.18 13.75 -9.59
CA ARG A 152 17.74 13.73 -11.01
C ARG A 152 17.10 12.41 -11.41
N ASP A 153 17.70 11.29 -10.97
CA ASP A 153 17.32 9.94 -11.37
C ASP A 153 16.40 9.25 -10.36
N ILE A 154 15.91 9.98 -9.34
CA ILE A 154 14.91 9.42 -8.44
C ILE A 154 13.57 9.38 -9.18
N PRO A 155 12.98 8.20 -9.34
CA PRO A 155 11.65 8.05 -9.93
C PRO A 155 10.59 8.48 -8.92
N PHE A 156 10.54 9.78 -8.62
CA PHE A 156 9.44 10.30 -7.81
C PHE A 156 8.12 9.94 -8.46
N ARG A 157 7.25 9.31 -7.71
CA ARG A 157 5.93 8.96 -8.20
C ARG A 157 5.11 10.21 -8.42
N VAL A 158 4.72 10.43 -9.67
CA VAL A 158 3.90 11.55 -10.12
C VAL A 158 2.79 11.05 -11.03
N GLY A 159 1.68 11.76 -11.05
CA GLY A 159 0.55 11.45 -11.94
C GLY A 159 -0.23 10.21 -11.50
N ALA A 160 -0.74 9.47 -12.46
CA ALA A 160 -1.70 8.39 -12.26
C ALA A 160 -1.08 7.07 -11.74
N VAL A 161 -0.16 7.13 -10.75
CA VAL A 161 0.33 5.93 -10.06
C VAL A 161 -0.84 5.14 -9.46
N VAL A 162 -1.87 5.86 -8.99
CA VAL A 162 -3.11 5.28 -8.49
C VAL A 162 -4.26 5.83 -9.32
N GLN A 163 -4.95 4.96 -10.04
CA GLN A 163 -6.05 5.32 -10.89
C GLN A 163 -7.27 5.80 -10.09
N PRO A 164 -8.17 6.59 -10.69
CA PRO A 164 -9.49 6.85 -10.11
C PRO A 164 -10.23 5.53 -9.83
N PRO A 165 -11.04 5.46 -8.74
CA PRO A 165 -11.81 4.26 -8.40
C PRO A 165 -12.63 3.68 -9.55
N MET A 166 -13.21 4.56 -10.39
CA MET A 166 -14.00 4.17 -11.56
C MET A 166 -13.22 3.29 -12.55
N ASN A 167 -11.92 3.56 -12.74
CA ASN A 167 -11.09 2.80 -13.68
C ASN A 167 -10.88 1.36 -13.19
N TYR A 168 -10.66 1.16 -11.89
CA TYR A 168 -10.56 -0.18 -11.29
C TYR A 168 -11.90 -0.91 -11.36
N ALA A 169 -13.01 -0.20 -11.09
CA ALA A 169 -14.34 -0.78 -11.18
C ALA A 169 -14.62 -1.28 -12.60
N ASN A 170 -14.41 -0.46 -13.62
CA ASN A 170 -14.62 -0.83 -15.01
C ASN A 170 -13.75 -2.02 -15.41
N LEU A 171 -12.45 -1.99 -15.10
CA LEU A 171 -11.51 -3.08 -15.38
C LEU A 171 -12.02 -4.44 -14.87
N LEU A 172 -12.51 -4.47 -13.63
CA LEU A 172 -12.95 -5.71 -12.99
C LEU A 172 -14.37 -6.13 -13.41
N LEU A 173 -15.26 -5.17 -13.69
CA LEU A 173 -16.56 -5.44 -14.29
C LEU A 173 -16.40 -6.07 -15.67
N ASP A 174 -15.49 -5.55 -16.50
CA ASP A 174 -15.18 -6.09 -17.83
C ASP A 174 -14.57 -7.51 -17.74
N ALA A 175 -13.85 -7.81 -16.65
CA ALA A 175 -13.38 -9.16 -16.35
C ALA A 175 -14.47 -10.09 -15.76
N GLY A 176 -15.71 -9.62 -15.62
CA GLY A 176 -16.85 -10.41 -15.15
C GLY A 176 -16.99 -10.52 -13.64
N CYS A 177 -16.29 -9.70 -12.87
CA CYS A 177 -16.38 -9.66 -11.41
C CYS A 177 -17.62 -8.88 -10.93
N LYS A 178 -18.07 -9.18 -9.71
CA LYS A 178 -18.85 -8.24 -8.91
C LYS A 178 -17.89 -7.38 -8.11
N VAL A 179 -18.08 -6.07 -8.08
CA VAL A 179 -17.10 -5.13 -7.51
C VAL A 179 -17.71 -4.22 -6.45
N ASP A 180 -16.90 -3.91 -5.45
CA ASP A 180 -17.11 -2.83 -4.49
C ASP A 180 -15.81 -2.02 -4.45
N VAL A 181 -15.82 -0.84 -5.07
CA VAL A 181 -14.64 0.03 -5.19
C VAL A 181 -14.96 1.39 -4.62
N TRP A 182 -14.15 1.85 -3.68
CA TRP A 182 -14.33 3.15 -3.03
C TRP A 182 -13.02 3.81 -2.66
N GLU A 183 -13.09 5.04 -2.24
CA GLU A 183 -11.99 5.74 -1.59
C GLU A 183 -12.40 6.29 -0.23
N SER A 184 -11.40 6.40 0.64
CA SER A 184 -11.56 7.03 1.94
C SER A 184 -10.35 7.91 2.26
N THR A 185 -10.61 9.06 2.85
CA THR A 185 -9.56 9.91 3.40
C THR A 185 -9.55 9.76 4.92
N TYR A 186 -8.48 9.19 5.46
CA TYR A 186 -8.27 9.10 6.89
C TYR A 186 -7.64 10.40 7.38
N LEU A 187 -8.24 11.02 8.38
CA LEU A 187 -7.68 12.18 9.05
C LEU A 187 -6.85 11.70 10.24
N HIS A 188 -5.56 11.50 10.02
CA HIS A 188 -4.65 11.10 11.10
C HIS A 188 -4.38 12.29 12.00
N GLN A 189 -4.55 12.10 13.31
CA GLN A 189 -4.14 13.06 14.33
C GLN A 189 -2.71 12.68 14.74
N LEU A 190 -1.76 13.45 14.26
CA LEU A 190 -0.35 13.23 14.57
C LEU A 190 0.09 14.17 15.68
N THR A 191 0.97 13.68 16.55
CA THR A 191 1.57 14.43 17.66
C THR A 191 3.09 14.28 17.65
N GLY A 192 3.77 15.14 18.35
CA GLY A 192 5.24 15.15 18.42
C GLY A 192 5.86 16.28 17.63
N GLU A 193 7.17 16.28 17.56
CA GLU A 193 7.94 17.25 16.78
C GLU A 193 7.95 16.84 15.31
N ASN A 194 7.61 17.78 14.40
CA ASN A 194 7.59 17.56 12.96
C ASN A 194 6.85 16.27 12.51
N PRO A 195 5.62 16.02 12.97
CA PRO A 195 5.00 14.69 12.89
C PRO A 195 4.70 14.23 11.46
N VAL A 196 4.50 15.16 10.52
CA VAL A 196 4.33 14.81 9.08
C VAL A 196 5.66 14.40 8.48
N LEU A 197 6.77 15.07 8.81
CA LEU A 197 8.11 14.67 8.39
C LEU A 197 8.43 13.25 8.86
N GLU A 198 8.19 12.97 10.15
CA GLU A 198 8.43 11.63 10.73
C GLU A 198 7.56 10.56 10.04
N TRP A 199 6.29 10.87 9.73
CA TRP A 199 5.43 9.95 8.98
C TRP A 199 5.99 9.58 7.60
N ILE A 200 6.47 10.59 6.83
CA ILE A 200 6.95 10.36 5.46
C ILE A 200 8.39 9.87 5.38
N THR A 201 9.16 9.97 6.47
CA THR A 201 10.57 9.53 6.54
C THR A 201 10.71 8.05 6.19
N GLY A 202 9.85 7.19 6.73
CA GLY A 202 9.86 5.76 6.45
C GLY A 202 9.22 5.36 5.11
N THR A 203 8.84 6.30 4.25
CA THR A 203 8.16 6.03 2.99
C THR A 203 8.64 6.92 1.83
N ALA A 204 8.08 8.12 1.71
CA ALA A 204 8.37 9.04 0.60
C ALA A 204 9.82 9.57 0.60
N LEU A 205 10.45 9.67 1.77
CA LEU A 205 11.81 10.17 1.91
C LEU A 205 12.90 9.10 1.80
N VAL A 206 12.57 7.81 1.78
CA VAL A 206 13.56 6.74 1.63
C VAL A 206 14.48 6.94 0.41
N PRO A 207 13.97 7.21 -0.81
CA PRO A 207 14.84 7.43 -1.97
C PRO A 207 15.72 8.68 -1.85
N VAL A 208 15.24 9.69 -1.13
CA VAL A 208 15.99 10.94 -0.89
C VAL A 208 17.14 10.67 0.09
N ARG A 209 16.84 9.97 1.20
CA ARG A 209 17.84 9.61 2.22
C ARG A 209 19.00 8.79 1.65
N GLU A 210 18.70 7.90 0.71
CA GLU A 210 19.73 7.03 0.06
C GLU A 210 20.69 7.80 -0.85
N ARG A 211 20.38 9.05 -1.23
CA ARG A 211 21.21 9.90 -2.10
C ARG A 211 22.01 10.96 -1.37
N LEU A 212 21.70 11.18 -0.10
CA LEU A 212 22.32 12.21 0.72
C LEU A 212 23.22 11.57 1.78
N ASP A 213 24.35 12.22 2.05
CA ASP A 213 25.14 11.98 3.27
C ASP A 213 24.40 12.55 4.50
N ASP A 214 24.95 12.38 5.67
CA ASP A 214 24.27 12.78 6.90
C ASP A 214 24.09 14.30 7.02
N GLU A 215 25.04 15.09 6.54
CA GLU A 215 24.95 16.57 6.54
C GLU A 215 23.87 17.04 5.54
N GLY A 216 23.89 16.56 4.31
CA GLY A 216 22.90 16.88 3.29
C GLY A 216 21.50 16.40 3.65
N TRP A 217 21.39 15.27 4.34
CA TRP A 217 20.11 14.78 4.85
C TRP A 217 19.54 15.71 5.94
N GLU A 218 20.36 16.14 6.89
CA GLU A 218 19.89 17.04 7.93
C GLU A 218 19.52 18.41 7.34
N GLN A 219 20.32 18.94 6.41
CA GLN A 219 19.97 20.18 5.69
C GLN A 219 18.63 20.03 4.94
N PHE A 220 18.43 18.92 4.21
CA PHE A 220 17.17 18.67 3.49
C PHE A 220 15.97 18.63 4.45
N ARG A 221 16.10 17.99 5.61
CA ARG A 221 15.06 17.95 6.64
C ARG A 221 14.72 19.34 7.16
N GLN A 222 15.73 20.15 7.48
CA GLN A 222 15.57 21.51 8.01
C GLN A 222 14.86 22.43 7.00
N GLU A 223 15.14 22.28 5.71
CA GLU A 223 14.46 23.03 4.67
C GLU A 223 13.03 22.52 4.41
N LEU A 224 12.79 21.21 4.63
CA LEU A 224 11.47 20.60 4.40
C LEU A 224 10.46 20.90 5.52
N ILE A 225 10.90 21.01 6.77
CA ILE A 225 10.05 21.23 7.96
C ILE A 225 9.10 22.43 7.76
N PRO A 226 9.59 23.67 7.51
CA PRO A 226 8.69 24.81 7.40
C PRO A 226 7.70 24.69 6.23
N LEU A 227 8.09 23.98 5.17
CA LEU A 227 7.20 23.74 4.02
C LEU A 227 6.08 22.74 4.34
N LEU A 228 6.37 21.77 5.20
CA LEU A 228 5.36 20.83 5.69
C LEU A 228 4.44 21.49 6.72
N ASP A 229 4.97 22.34 7.60
CA ASP A 229 4.19 23.07 8.60
C ASP A 229 3.22 24.07 7.93
N ASP A 230 3.64 24.70 6.84
CA ASP A 230 2.75 25.56 6.03
C ASP A 230 1.62 24.74 5.39
N ALA A 231 1.93 23.55 4.88
CA ALA A 231 0.96 22.66 4.23
C ALA A 231 0.03 21.94 5.24
N TYR A 232 0.50 21.69 6.45
CA TYR A 232 -0.18 20.98 7.52
C TYR A 232 0.04 21.70 8.86
N PRO A 233 -0.58 22.86 9.05
CA PRO A 233 -0.31 23.70 10.22
C PRO A 233 -0.69 22.99 11.52
N PRO A 234 0.19 23.05 12.56
CA PRO A 234 -0.13 22.50 13.86
C PRO A 234 -1.28 23.32 14.51
N ARG A 235 -2.13 22.62 15.22
CA ARG A 235 -3.23 23.20 16.00
C ARG A 235 -2.71 23.75 17.33
N ALA A 236 -3.53 24.52 18.00
CA ALA A 236 -3.19 25.11 19.31
C ALA A 236 -2.91 24.06 20.41
N ASP A 237 -3.44 22.85 20.26
CA ASP A 237 -3.22 21.71 21.15
C ASP A 237 -1.98 20.88 20.81
N GLY A 238 -1.18 21.32 19.84
CA GLY A 238 0.03 20.61 19.37
C GLY A 238 -0.24 19.43 18.45
N THR A 239 -1.50 19.17 18.07
CA THR A 239 -1.81 18.14 17.09
C THR A 239 -1.73 18.66 15.66
N THR A 240 -1.37 17.79 14.72
CA THR A 240 -1.40 18.07 13.28
C THR A 240 -2.35 17.08 12.60
N ILE A 241 -3.32 17.60 11.83
CA ILE A 241 -4.22 16.76 11.04
C ILE A 241 -3.55 16.44 9.72
N PHE A 242 -3.33 15.16 9.48
CA PHE A 242 -2.72 14.65 8.26
C PHE A 242 -3.73 13.81 7.44
N PRO A 243 -4.34 14.38 6.39
CA PRO A 243 -5.25 13.65 5.51
C PRO A 243 -4.50 12.62 4.68
N PHE A 244 -4.97 11.38 4.68
CA PHE A 244 -4.36 10.29 3.95
C PHE A 244 -5.41 9.55 3.13
N ARG A 245 -5.42 9.81 1.83
CA ARG A 245 -6.34 9.17 0.87
C ARG A 245 -5.91 7.73 0.59
N ARG A 246 -6.89 6.82 0.52
CA ARG A 246 -6.70 5.42 0.13
C ARG A 246 -7.81 4.98 -0.82
N VAL A 247 -7.44 4.16 -1.79
CA VAL A 247 -8.38 3.51 -2.72
C VAL A 247 -8.50 2.05 -2.31
N PHE A 248 -9.72 1.56 -2.30
CA PHE A 248 -10.09 0.21 -1.92
C PHE A 248 -10.79 -0.47 -3.10
N ILE A 249 -10.43 -1.72 -3.33
CA ILE A 249 -10.92 -2.52 -4.45
C ILE A 249 -11.24 -3.91 -3.90
N VAL A 250 -12.51 -4.27 -3.88
CA VAL A 250 -12.95 -5.63 -3.53
C VAL A 250 -13.72 -6.18 -4.71
N ALA A 251 -13.38 -7.38 -5.13
CA ALA A 251 -14.06 -8.04 -6.24
C ALA A 251 -14.30 -9.52 -5.93
N GLU A 252 -15.50 -9.99 -6.23
CA GLU A 252 -15.84 -11.40 -6.31
C GLU A 252 -15.75 -11.84 -7.78
N VAL A 253 -14.90 -12.80 -8.08
CA VAL A 253 -14.73 -13.34 -9.44
C VAL A 253 -15.99 -14.06 -9.86
N GLY A 254 -16.62 -13.59 -10.94
CA GLY A 254 -17.84 -14.19 -11.49
C GLY A 254 -17.56 -15.51 -12.21
N GLY A 255 -18.59 -16.33 -12.35
CA GLY A 255 -18.58 -17.43 -13.33
C GLY A 255 -18.55 -16.88 -14.76
N ALA A 256 -17.91 -17.58 -15.69
CA ALA A 256 -17.91 -17.20 -17.09
C ALA A 256 -19.33 -16.79 -17.52
N ARG A 257 -19.48 -15.56 -18.03
CA ARG A 257 -20.75 -15.20 -18.69
C ARG A 257 -20.95 -16.24 -19.77
N ARG A 258 -21.94 -17.12 -19.61
CA ARG A 258 -22.45 -17.87 -20.75
C ARG A 258 -22.84 -16.81 -21.76
N SER A 259 -22.12 -16.73 -22.88
CA SER A 259 -22.54 -15.98 -24.04
C SER A 259 -23.97 -16.46 -24.38
N GLY A 260 -24.93 -15.71 -23.84
CA GLY A 260 -26.35 -15.91 -24.14
C GLY A 260 -26.59 -15.55 -25.57
N ALA A 261 -27.27 -16.43 -26.20
CA ALA A 261 -27.75 -16.42 -27.58
C ALA A 261 -28.37 -15.08 -28.00
#